data_468b256609776999ed1b128ce32d0623
#
_entry.id   468b256609776999ed1b128ce32d0623
#
_cell.length_a   1.000
_cell.length_b   1.000
_cell.length_c   1.000
_cell.angle_alpha   90.00
_cell.angle_beta   90.00
_cell.angle_gamma   90.00
#
_symmetry.space_group_name_H-M   'P 1'
#
loop_
_entity.id
_entity.type
_entity.pdbx_description
1 polymer ?
#
loop_
_entity_poly.entity_id
_entity_poly.type
_entity_poly.pdbx_seq_one_letter_code
_entity_poly.pdbx_strand_id
1 'polypeptide(L)'
;MDEGLKVQHEEFAAHADLEGRHWWFTGRRDILRALLHAIAPRSTGVALLDIGCGTGGNAAALAGEYDVMGIDPSADAIAFAQARFPLVRFKETGDPETGRAHLAAGGVVLLTDVLEHVDDDRALLARAIAVVPEGGHLLVTVPADPSLWSRHDTDFGHFRRYLADDFRALWRDAAVEQRLLSYFNARLRPVIAAFRTIAPGAGNNLRVPAGPLNQLFRRTFAGEARALVAAIDCGTRPYRRGISLVAVLRKK
;
A
#
# COMPACT_ATOMS: atom_id res chain seq x y z
N MET A 1 -21.07 -0.32 -26.54
CA MET A 1 -20.16 -0.22 -25.40
C MET A 1 -20.44 1.11 -24.74
N ASP A 2 -20.87 1.09 -23.50
CA ASP A 2 -21.31 2.26 -22.75
C ASP A 2 -20.15 3.24 -22.59
N GLU A 3 -20.39 4.52 -22.77
CA GLU A 3 -19.39 5.59 -22.71
C GLU A 3 -18.74 5.66 -21.32
N GLY A 4 -19.51 5.35 -20.27
CA GLY A 4 -19.04 5.23 -18.89
C GLY A 4 -18.01 4.12 -18.70
N LEU A 5 -18.21 2.94 -19.28
CA LEU A 5 -17.27 1.81 -19.25
C LEU A 5 -15.95 2.12 -19.98
N LYS A 6 -15.99 2.93 -21.04
CA LYS A 6 -14.78 3.36 -21.74
C LYS A 6 -13.94 4.32 -20.89
N VAL A 7 -14.56 5.31 -20.26
CA VAL A 7 -13.88 6.30 -19.42
C VAL A 7 -13.21 5.60 -18.23
N GLN A 8 -13.91 4.69 -17.58
CA GLN A 8 -13.38 3.94 -16.43
C GLN A 8 -12.23 3.01 -16.82
N HIS A 9 -12.31 2.36 -17.99
CA HIS A 9 -11.20 1.54 -18.50
C HIS A 9 -9.96 2.38 -18.85
N GLU A 10 -10.13 3.58 -19.41
CA GLU A 10 -9.03 4.51 -19.70
C GLU A 10 -8.36 5.03 -18.42
N GLU A 11 -9.13 5.28 -17.34
CA GLU A 11 -8.60 5.66 -16.04
C GLU A 11 -7.76 4.55 -15.41
N PHE A 12 -8.24 3.30 -15.44
CA PHE A 12 -7.45 2.15 -14.96
C PHE A 12 -6.18 1.94 -15.81
N ALA A 13 -6.26 2.09 -17.12
CA ALA A 13 -5.09 1.96 -17.98
C ALA A 13 -4.04 3.03 -17.70
N ALA A 14 -4.47 4.28 -17.50
CA ALA A 14 -3.58 5.39 -17.15
C ALA A 14 -2.94 5.18 -15.77
N HIS A 15 -3.72 4.75 -14.78
CA HIS A 15 -3.21 4.41 -13.45
C HIS A 15 -2.19 3.26 -13.50
N ALA A 16 -2.49 2.24 -14.26
CA ALA A 16 -1.63 1.07 -14.45
C ALA A 16 -0.30 1.39 -15.13
N ASP A 17 -0.28 2.30 -16.11
CA ASP A 17 0.97 2.79 -16.71
C ASP A 17 1.82 3.55 -15.67
N LEU A 18 1.18 4.41 -14.86
CA LEU A 18 1.85 5.12 -13.77
C LEU A 18 2.43 4.16 -12.72
N GLU A 19 1.68 3.14 -12.32
CA GLU A 19 2.16 2.10 -11.39
C GLU A 19 3.44 1.43 -11.87
N GLY A 20 3.57 1.22 -13.18
CA GLY A 20 4.74 0.58 -13.77
C GLY A 20 5.99 1.46 -13.78
N ARG A 21 5.84 2.77 -13.87
CA ARG A 21 6.93 3.69 -14.26
C ARG A 21 7.22 4.82 -13.28
N HIS A 22 6.21 5.32 -12.57
CA HIS A 22 6.37 6.47 -11.70
C HIS A 22 7.18 6.11 -10.44
N TRP A 23 8.12 6.96 -10.07
CA TRP A 23 9.06 6.77 -8.96
C TRP A 23 8.39 6.41 -7.63
N TRP A 24 7.20 6.97 -7.37
CA TRP A 24 6.49 6.74 -6.13
C TRP A 24 6.01 5.29 -6.01
N PHE A 25 5.33 4.78 -7.04
CA PHE A 25 4.83 3.40 -7.04
C PHE A 25 6.00 2.40 -7.03
N THR A 26 7.00 2.60 -7.89
CA THR A 26 8.14 1.67 -7.98
C THR A 26 9.01 1.72 -6.74
N GLY A 27 9.27 2.91 -6.16
CA GLY A 27 10.03 3.07 -4.92
C GLY A 27 9.28 2.52 -3.69
N ARG A 28 7.94 2.71 -3.63
CA ARG A 28 7.10 2.10 -2.60
C ARG A 28 7.18 0.57 -2.64
N ARG A 29 7.08 -0.03 -3.82
CA ARG A 29 7.22 -1.49 -3.98
C ARG A 29 8.59 -2.00 -3.55
N ASP A 30 9.66 -1.26 -3.81
CA ASP A 30 11.00 -1.62 -3.32
C ASP A 30 11.03 -1.66 -1.78
N ILE A 31 10.38 -0.69 -1.11
CA ILE A 31 10.27 -0.64 0.36
C ILE A 31 9.39 -1.79 0.88
N LEU A 32 8.20 -1.99 0.30
CA LEU A 32 7.29 -3.07 0.70
C LEU A 32 7.98 -4.43 0.58
N ARG A 33 8.68 -4.68 -0.53
CA ARG A 33 9.46 -5.92 -0.74
C ARG A 33 10.55 -6.11 0.31
N ALA A 34 11.28 -5.05 0.67
CA ALA A 34 12.32 -5.11 1.69
C ALA A 34 11.74 -5.43 3.07
N LEU A 35 10.61 -4.82 3.44
CA LEU A 35 9.90 -5.10 4.69
C LEU A 35 9.36 -6.54 4.71
N LEU A 36 8.74 -6.98 3.61
CA LEU A 36 8.25 -8.37 3.48
C LEU A 36 9.37 -9.39 3.65
N HIS A 37 10.54 -9.16 3.02
CA HIS A 37 11.69 -10.05 3.19
C HIS A 37 12.21 -10.13 4.65
N ALA A 38 12.04 -9.06 5.41
CA ALA A 38 12.46 -9.02 6.81
C ALA A 38 11.49 -9.77 7.76
N ILE A 39 10.19 -9.81 7.42
CA ILE A 39 9.15 -10.41 8.28
C ILE A 39 8.68 -11.78 7.81
N ALA A 40 8.79 -12.06 6.52
CA ALA A 40 8.43 -13.32 5.88
C ALA A 40 9.46 -13.62 4.79
N PRO A 41 10.62 -14.23 5.16
CA PRO A 41 11.70 -14.49 4.21
C PRO A 41 11.20 -15.24 2.99
N ARG A 42 11.81 -14.95 1.83
CA ARG A 42 11.51 -15.62 0.58
C ARG A 42 11.49 -17.13 0.76
N SER A 43 10.33 -17.71 0.71
CA SER A 43 10.15 -19.13 0.46
C SER A 43 8.99 -19.29 -0.51
N THR A 44 9.20 -20.08 -1.54
CA THR A 44 8.13 -20.49 -2.43
C THR A 44 7.05 -21.17 -1.60
N GLY A 45 5.90 -20.48 -1.40
CA GLY A 45 4.79 -21.02 -0.62
C GLY A 45 4.33 -20.18 0.55
N VAL A 46 5.00 -19.06 0.91
CA VAL A 46 4.40 -18.11 1.84
C VAL A 46 3.21 -17.44 1.16
N ALA A 47 2.02 -17.65 1.71
CA ALA A 47 0.79 -17.06 1.22
C ALA A 47 0.74 -15.57 1.54
N LEU A 48 0.36 -14.76 0.55
CA LEU A 48 0.20 -13.33 0.67
C LEU A 48 -1.18 -12.91 0.16
N LEU A 49 -1.96 -12.24 1.00
CA LEU A 49 -3.25 -11.65 0.65
C LEU A 49 -3.08 -10.13 0.49
N ASP A 50 -3.33 -9.60 -0.70
CA ASP A 50 -3.33 -8.17 -1.00
C ASP A 50 -4.78 -7.66 -0.99
N ILE A 51 -5.17 -6.97 0.09
CA ILE A 51 -6.53 -6.41 0.28
C ILE A 51 -6.56 -5.01 -0.32
N GLY A 52 -7.54 -4.75 -1.21
CA GLY A 52 -7.60 -3.52 -2.00
C GLY A 52 -6.51 -3.51 -3.06
N CYS A 53 -6.37 -4.62 -3.80
CA CYS A 53 -5.30 -4.81 -4.77
C CYS A 53 -5.42 -3.92 -6.02
N GLY A 54 -6.57 -3.29 -6.25
CA GLY A 54 -6.83 -2.43 -7.40
C GLY A 54 -6.49 -3.11 -8.72
N THR A 55 -5.69 -2.45 -9.55
CA THR A 55 -5.22 -2.95 -10.85
C THR A 55 -4.15 -4.05 -10.79
N GLY A 56 -3.84 -4.56 -9.61
CA GLY A 56 -2.99 -5.74 -9.39
C GLY A 56 -1.47 -5.49 -9.41
N GLY A 57 -1.03 -4.24 -9.47
CA GLY A 57 0.39 -3.92 -9.66
C GLY A 57 1.31 -4.38 -8.53
N ASN A 58 0.87 -4.30 -7.27
CA ASN A 58 1.63 -4.81 -6.12
C ASN A 58 1.60 -6.35 -6.08
N ALA A 59 0.42 -6.95 -6.23
CA ALA A 59 0.22 -8.38 -6.26
C ALA A 59 1.12 -9.06 -7.32
N ALA A 60 1.10 -8.55 -8.55
CA ALA A 60 1.92 -9.09 -9.64
C ALA A 60 3.42 -8.94 -9.40
N ALA A 61 3.85 -7.80 -8.82
CA ALA A 61 5.27 -7.58 -8.52
C ALA A 61 5.82 -8.52 -7.44
N LEU A 62 4.94 -9.11 -6.62
CA LEU A 62 5.29 -10.03 -5.52
C LEU A 62 5.06 -11.51 -5.86
N ALA A 63 4.28 -11.81 -6.91
CA ALA A 63 3.88 -13.17 -7.26
C ALA A 63 5.04 -14.12 -7.63
N GLY A 64 6.22 -13.57 -8.00
CA GLY A 64 7.43 -14.37 -8.22
C GLY A 64 8.14 -14.81 -6.93
N GLU A 65 7.73 -14.28 -5.78
CA GLU A 65 8.39 -14.49 -4.49
C GLU A 65 7.44 -15.07 -3.43
N TYR A 66 6.14 -14.86 -3.60
CA TYR A 66 5.06 -15.27 -2.68
C TYR A 66 3.93 -15.93 -3.46
N ASP A 67 3.13 -16.75 -2.79
CA ASP A 67 1.86 -17.22 -3.33
C ASP A 67 0.79 -16.15 -3.09
N VAL A 68 0.52 -15.33 -4.11
CA VAL A 68 -0.27 -14.10 -3.98
C VAL A 68 -1.72 -14.31 -4.39
N MET A 69 -2.63 -13.79 -3.57
CA MET A 69 -4.02 -13.56 -3.90
C MET A 69 -4.39 -12.10 -3.69
N GLY A 70 -4.92 -11.43 -4.70
CA GLY A 70 -5.45 -10.07 -4.60
C GLY A 70 -6.97 -10.07 -4.47
N ILE A 71 -7.50 -9.20 -3.61
CA ILE A 71 -8.94 -8.96 -3.50
C ILE A 71 -9.24 -7.46 -3.58
N ASP A 72 -10.34 -7.11 -4.26
CA ASP A 72 -10.82 -5.74 -4.39
C ASP A 72 -12.34 -5.75 -4.59
N PRO A 73 -13.12 -4.80 -4.03
CA PRO A 73 -14.55 -4.72 -4.25
C PRO A 73 -14.94 -4.25 -5.65
N SER A 74 -14.03 -3.65 -6.41
CA SER A 74 -14.29 -3.15 -7.76
C SER A 74 -14.18 -4.27 -8.79
N ALA A 75 -15.31 -4.65 -9.41
CA ALA A 75 -15.36 -5.62 -10.50
C ALA A 75 -14.46 -5.20 -11.67
N ASP A 76 -14.44 -3.90 -12.01
CA ASP A 76 -13.66 -3.38 -13.12
C ASP A 76 -12.15 -3.42 -12.84
N ALA A 77 -11.74 -3.08 -11.61
CA ALA A 77 -10.35 -3.20 -11.18
C ALA A 77 -9.87 -4.66 -11.25
N ILE A 78 -10.68 -5.60 -10.78
CA ILE A 78 -10.38 -7.03 -10.83
C ILE A 78 -10.33 -7.56 -12.27
N ALA A 79 -11.29 -7.19 -13.12
CA ALA A 79 -11.25 -7.58 -14.54
C ALA A 79 -9.97 -7.06 -15.22
N PHE A 80 -9.58 -5.83 -14.91
CA PHE A 80 -8.36 -5.23 -15.44
C PHE A 80 -7.10 -5.93 -14.90
N ALA A 81 -7.05 -6.24 -13.60
CA ALA A 81 -5.95 -6.97 -12.99
C ALA A 81 -5.77 -8.37 -13.58
N GLN A 82 -6.87 -9.12 -13.76
CA GLN A 82 -6.89 -10.46 -14.38
C GLN A 82 -6.38 -10.43 -15.82
N ALA A 83 -6.81 -9.44 -16.61
CA ALA A 83 -6.36 -9.28 -17.99
C ALA A 83 -4.85 -8.99 -18.10
N ARG A 84 -4.31 -8.18 -17.16
CA ARG A 84 -2.88 -7.83 -17.12
C ARG A 84 -2.00 -8.96 -16.58
N PHE A 85 -2.48 -9.69 -15.60
CA PHE A 85 -1.69 -10.64 -14.82
C PHE A 85 -2.42 -11.98 -14.67
N PRO A 86 -2.62 -12.73 -15.77
CA PRO A 86 -3.46 -13.94 -15.80
C PRO A 86 -2.94 -15.09 -14.92
N LEU A 87 -1.69 -15.00 -14.45
CA LEU A 87 -1.10 -16.01 -13.56
C LEU A 87 -1.27 -15.68 -12.07
N VAL A 88 -1.78 -14.50 -11.74
CA VAL A 88 -2.04 -14.08 -10.35
C VAL A 88 -3.52 -14.30 -10.05
N ARG A 89 -3.82 -14.79 -8.84
CA ARG A 89 -5.20 -14.98 -8.41
C ARG A 89 -5.80 -13.67 -7.94
N PHE A 90 -6.91 -13.27 -8.56
CA PHE A 90 -7.69 -12.11 -8.15
C PHE A 90 -9.14 -12.51 -7.91
N LYS A 91 -9.79 -11.87 -6.92
CA LYS A 91 -11.20 -12.09 -6.63
C LYS A 91 -11.90 -10.79 -6.28
N GLU A 92 -13.07 -10.58 -6.91
CA GLU A 92 -13.95 -9.45 -6.60
C GLU A 92 -14.61 -9.68 -5.23
N THR A 93 -14.16 -8.94 -4.24
CA THR A 93 -14.75 -8.90 -2.90
C THR A 93 -14.09 -7.84 -2.04
N GLY A 94 -14.87 -7.17 -1.18
CA GLY A 94 -14.37 -6.31 -0.10
C GLY A 94 -14.23 -7.06 1.23
N ASP A 95 -14.42 -8.40 1.25
CA ASP A 95 -14.38 -9.20 2.47
C ASP A 95 -13.02 -9.90 2.65
N PRO A 96 -12.18 -9.50 3.61
CA PRO A 96 -10.92 -10.17 3.94
C PRO A 96 -11.08 -11.65 4.27
N GLU A 97 -12.23 -12.07 4.80
CA GLU A 97 -12.52 -13.48 5.16
C GLU A 97 -12.39 -14.42 3.96
N THR A 98 -12.64 -13.90 2.76
CA THR A 98 -12.45 -14.64 1.50
C THR A 98 -11.01 -15.16 1.31
N GLY A 99 -10.02 -14.44 1.85
CA GLY A 99 -8.61 -14.82 1.78
C GLY A 99 -8.14 -15.77 2.89
N ARG A 100 -8.97 -16.05 3.90
CA ARG A 100 -8.57 -16.88 5.06
C ARG A 100 -8.03 -18.26 4.65
N ALA A 101 -8.74 -18.97 3.76
CA ALA A 101 -8.34 -20.28 3.31
C ALA A 101 -7.03 -20.28 2.49
N HIS A 102 -6.67 -19.14 1.91
CA HIS A 102 -5.40 -18.95 1.21
C HIS A 102 -4.24 -18.72 2.18
N LEU A 103 -4.49 -18.05 3.31
CA LEU A 103 -3.48 -17.72 4.31
C LEU A 103 -3.16 -18.93 5.18
N ALA A 104 -2.15 -19.70 4.81
CA ALA A 104 -1.58 -20.75 5.67
C ALA A 104 -0.76 -20.16 6.83
N ALA A 105 -0.27 -21.01 7.72
CA ALA A 105 0.59 -20.60 8.83
C ALA A 105 1.77 -19.73 8.37
N GLY A 106 1.96 -18.59 9.02
CA GLY A 106 3.00 -17.61 8.65
C GLY A 106 2.65 -16.71 7.46
N GLY A 107 1.42 -16.76 6.95
CA GLY A 107 0.96 -15.91 5.85
C GLY A 107 0.98 -14.43 6.17
N VAL A 108 1.04 -13.62 5.13
CA VAL A 108 1.10 -12.15 5.21
C VAL A 108 -0.11 -11.51 4.57
N VAL A 109 -0.65 -10.49 5.22
CA VAL A 109 -1.69 -9.62 4.66
C VAL A 109 -1.06 -8.27 4.32
N LEU A 110 -1.34 -7.77 3.11
CA LEU A 110 -1.07 -6.40 2.70
C LEU A 110 -2.37 -5.60 2.72
N LEU A 111 -2.28 -4.36 3.20
CA LEU A 111 -3.34 -3.37 3.17
C LEU A 111 -2.68 -2.02 2.86
N THR A 112 -2.49 -1.74 1.56
CA THR A 112 -1.65 -0.63 1.11
C THR A 112 -2.46 0.49 0.48
N ASP A 113 -2.58 1.62 1.20
CA ASP A 113 -3.36 2.80 0.80
C ASP A 113 -4.82 2.44 0.49
N VAL A 114 -5.50 1.83 1.47
CA VAL A 114 -6.89 1.38 1.41
C VAL A 114 -7.75 2.01 2.51
N LEU A 115 -7.21 2.12 3.73
CA LEU A 115 -7.98 2.58 4.89
C LEU A 115 -8.52 4.00 4.74
N GLU A 116 -7.81 4.85 4.03
CA GLU A 116 -8.23 6.21 3.70
C GLU A 116 -9.48 6.30 2.82
N HIS A 117 -9.81 5.22 2.09
CA HIS A 117 -10.97 5.13 1.21
C HIS A 117 -12.21 4.52 1.89
N VAL A 118 -12.10 4.13 3.16
CA VAL A 118 -13.18 3.45 3.88
C VAL A 118 -13.66 4.29 5.04
N ASP A 119 -14.98 4.44 5.18
CA ASP A 119 -15.56 5.25 6.26
C ASP A 119 -15.23 4.65 7.63
N ASP A 120 -15.46 3.34 7.83
CA ASP A 120 -15.08 2.61 9.05
C ASP A 120 -13.75 1.85 8.82
N ASP A 121 -12.66 2.59 8.84
CA ASP A 121 -11.29 2.09 8.69
C ASP A 121 -10.89 1.13 9.82
N ARG A 122 -11.41 1.36 11.04
CA ARG A 122 -11.18 0.48 12.20
C ARG A 122 -11.82 -0.90 11.99
N ALA A 123 -13.05 -0.96 11.49
CA ALA A 123 -13.72 -2.23 11.23
C ALA A 123 -13.00 -3.01 10.12
N LEU A 124 -12.58 -2.35 9.03
CA LEU A 124 -11.83 -3.02 7.98
C LEU A 124 -10.49 -3.56 8.50
N LEU A 125 -9.74 -2.76 9.27
CA LEU A 125 -8.47 -3.19 9.84
C LEU A 125 -8.65 -4.36 10.81
N ALA A 126 -9.69 -4.33 11.65
CA ALA A 126 -10.00 -5.43 12.57
C ALA A 126 -10.31 -6.74 11.81
N ARG A 127 -11.07 -6.67 10.71
CA ARG A 127 -11.35 -7.81 9.82
C ARG A 127 -10.07 -8.32 9.13
N ALA A 128 -9.22 -7.42 8.66
CA ALA A 128 -7.93 -7.79 8.09
C ALA A 128 -7.02 -8.48 9.12
N ILE A 129 -6.97 -7.99 10.37
CA ILE A 129 -6.25 -8.65 11.47
C ILE A 129 -6.85 -10.03 11.78
N ALA A 130 -8.17 -10.18 11.74
CA ALA A 130 -8.85 -11.43 12.08
C ALA A 130 -8.45 -12.58 11.15
N VAL A 131 -8.19 -12.31 9.86
CA VAL A 131 -7.78 -13.33 8.88
C VAL A 131 -6.28 -13.65 8.89
N VAL A 132 -5.45 -12.78 9.49
CA VAL A 132 -4.02 -13.10 9.67
C VAL A 132 -3.90 -14.34 10.55
N PRO A 133 -3.16 -15.39 10.15
CA PRO A 133 -2.92 -16.55 11.01
C PRO A 133 -2.05 -16.17 12.23
N GLU A 134 -2.10 -16.99 13.28
CA GLU A 134 -1.21 -16.82 14.45
C GLU A 134 0.26 -16.80 14.01
N GLY A 135 1.02 -15.85 14.53
CA GLY A 135 2.42 -15.63 14.15
C GLY A 135 2.61 -14.98 12.77
N GLY A 136 1.56 -14.87 11.96
CA GLY A 136 1.58 -14.18 10.67
C GLY A 136 1.65 -12.66 10.81
N HIS A 137 1.77 -11.97 9.68
CA HIS A 137 2.00 -10.52 9.67
C HIS A 137 0.95 -9.77 8.84
N LEU A 138 0.70 -8.53 9.26
CA LEU A 138 -0.04 -7.54 8.48
C LEU A 138 0.87 -6.34 8.23
N LEU A 139 1.04 -5.96 6.96
CA LEU A 139 1.74 -4.75 6.56
C LEU A 139 0.72 -3.75 6.01
N VAL A 140 0.65 -2.57 6.64
CA VAL A 140 -0.33 -1.53 6.31
C VAL A 140 0.40 -0.24 5.93
N THR A 141 -0.05 0.41 4.86
CA THR A 141 0.36 1.79 4.54
C THR A 141 -0.85 2.70 4.40
N VAL A 142 -0.68 3.96 4.78
CA VAL A 142 -1.70 5.01 4.65
C VAL A 142 -1.05 6.36 4.35
N PRO A 143 -1.76 7.31 3.71
CA PRO A 143 -1.29 8.68 3.54
C PRO A 143 -1.19 9.38 4.91
N ALA A 144 -0.08 10.07 5.12
CA ALA A 144 0.20 10.76 6.36
C ALA A 144 0.02 12.27 6.26
N ASP A 145 -0.03 12.91 7.45
CA ASP A 145 -0.01 14.35 7.64
C ASP A 145 -1.24 15.06 7.03
N PRO A 146 -2.30 15.26 7.82
CA PRO A 146 -3.52 15.97 7.36
C PRO A 146 -3.24 17.36 6.78
N SER A 147 -2.14 18.02 7.19
CA SER A 147 -1.75 19.34 6.64
C SER A 147 -1.30 19.26 5.17
N LEU A 148 -1.04 18.06 4.67
CA LEU A 148 -0.69 17.79 3.27
C LEU A 148 -1.90 17.44 2.40
N TRP A 149 -3.13 17.61 2.93
CA TRP A 149 -4.35 17.42 2.14
C TRP A 149 -4.29 18.24 0.86
N SER A 150 -4.70 17.65 -0.24
CA SER A 150 -4.65 18.30 -1.55
C SER A 150 -5.82 17.83 -2.43
N ARG A 151 -5.98 18.46 -3.59
CA ARG A 151 -6.96 18.04 -4.59
C ARG A 151 -6.80 16.55 -4.97
N HIS A 152 -5.58 16.03 -4.97
CA HIS A 152 -5.31 14.60 -5.19
C HIS A 152 -6.11 13.71 -4.24
N ASP A 153 -6.11 14.04 -2.94
CA ASP A 153 -6.84 13.25 -1.94
C ASP A 153 -8.35 13.25 -2.22
N THR A 154 -8.89 14.41 -2.59
CA THR A 154 -10.31 14.55 -2.92
C THR A 154 -10.67 13.81 -4.20
N ASP A 155 -9.86 13.92 -5.26
CA ASP A 155 -10.10 13.28 -6.56
C ASP A 155 -10.02 11.74 -6.45
N PHE A 156 -9.19 11.21 -5.53
CA PHE A 156 -9.11 9.78 -5.23
C PHE A 156 -10.12 9.30 -4.18
N GLY A 157 -11.02 10.17 -3.70
CA GLY A 157 -12.06 9.80 -2.74
C GLY A 157 -11.53 9.45 -1.36
N HIS A 158 -10.42 10.06 -0.93
CA HIS A 158 -9.94 9.86 0.44
C HIS A 158 -10.90 10.50 1.44
N PHE A 159 -11.16 9.82 2.55
CA PHE A 159 -11.85 10.40 3.70
C PHE A 159 -10.87 11.11 4.64
N ARG A 160 -9.60 10.65 4.70
CA ARG A 160 -8.64 11.11 5.70
C ARG A 160 -7.18 10.88 5.32
N ARG A 161 -6.31 11.60 6.05
CA ARG A 161 -4.89 11.33 6.22
C ARG A 161 -4.62 11.14 7.70
N TYR A 162 -3.57 10.41 8.04
CA TYR A 162 -3.32 9.97 9.41
C TYR A 162 -2.12 10.68 10.05
N LEU A 163 -2.24 11.00 11.34
CA LEU A 163 -1.09 11.14 12.21
C LEU A 163 -0.71 9.76 12.77
N ALA A 164 0.54 9.59 13.18
CA ALA A 164 1.00 8.30 13.63
C ALA A 164 0.25 7.75 14.86
N ASP A 165 -0.18 8.62 15.76
CA ASP A 165 -0.90 8.22 16.97
C ASP A 165 -2.36 7.85 16.66
N ASP A 166 -3.01 8.56 15.73
CA ASP A 166 -4.35 8.22 15.23
C ASP A 166 -4.33 6.88 14.49
N PHE A 167 -3.33 6.67 13.62
CA PHE A 167 -3.14 5.41 12.93
C PHE A 167 -2.91 4.26 13.91
N ARG A 168 -2.05 4.46 14.91
CA ARG A 168 -1.80 3.49 15.97
C ARG A 168 -3.05 3.14 16.78
N ALA A 169 -3.95 4.09 16.97
CA ALA A 169 -5.17 3.87 17.73
C ALA A 169 -6.12 2.85 17.08
N LEU A 170 -6.00 2.59 15.77
CA LEU A 170 -6.85 1.65 15.05
C LEU A 170 -6.69 0.20 15.53
N TRP A 171 -5.51 -0.20 16.03
CA TRP A 171 -5.26 -1.56 16.53
C TRP A 171 -4.97 -1.64 18.02
N ARG A 172 -5.30 -0.59 18.80
CA ARG A 172 -5.00 -0.52 20.24
C ARG A 172 -5.50 -1.73 21.01
N ASP A 173 -6.70 -2.19 20.67
CA ASP A 173 -7.40 -3.26 21.38
C ASP A 173 -7.29 -4.62 20.67
N ALA A 174 -6.48 -4.70 19.61
CA ALA A 174 -6.30 -5.92 18.84
C ALA A 174 -5.20 -6.82 19.42
N ALA A 175 -5.35 -8.14 19.25
CA ALA A 175 -4.36 -9.13 19.65
C ALA A 175 -3.17 -9.18 18.68
N VAL A 176 -2.46 -8.06 18.55
CA VAL A 176 -1.28 -7.92 17.70
C VAL A 176 -0.11 -7.31 18.46
N GLU A 177 1.09 -7.59 17.97
CA GLU A 177 2.33 -6.95 18.36
C GLU A 177 2.74 -5.96 17.26
N GLN A 178 2.94 -4.69 17.61
CA GLN A 178 3.47 -3.70 16.67
C GLN A 178 4.99 -3.89 16.53
N ARG A 179 5.43 -4.40 15.38
CA ARG A 179 6.84 -4.62 15.04
C ARG A 179 7.50 -3.36 14.44
N LEU A 180 6.72 -2.57 13.70
CA LEU A 180 7.15 -1.30 13.12
C LEU A 180 5.97 -0.32 13.11
N LEU A 181 6.25 0.95 13.37
CA LEU A 181 5.41 2.09 13.02
C LEU A 181 6.32 3.27 12.69
N SER A 182 6.31 3.73 11.46
CA SER A 182 7.12 4.87 11.01
C SER A 182 6.45 5.66 9.92
N TYR A 183 6.80 6.93 9.83
CA TYR A 183 6.61 7.65 8.58
C TYR A 183 7.59 7.11 7.54
N PHE A 184 7.25 7.26 6.26
CA PHE A 184 8.12 7.03 5.13
C PHE A 184 7.81 8.00 3.99
N ASN A 185 8.54 7.96 2.88
CA ASN A 185 8.65 9.07 1.94
C ASN A 185 9.02 10.38 2.67
N ALA A 186 9.96 10.24 3.59
CA ALA A 186 10.40 11.31 4.48
C ALA A 186 11.45 12.21 3.81
N ARG A 187 12.37 11.60 3.06
CA ARG A 187 13.47 12.32 2.39
C ARG A 187 12.98 13.25 1.29
N LEU A 188 11.91 12.88 0.59
CA LEU A 188 11.31 13.69 -0.47
C LEU A 188 10.20 14.63 0.04
N ARG A 189 9.78 14.51 1.31
CA ARG A 189 8.73 15.35 1.90
C ARG A 189 8.95 16.85 1.69
N PRO A 190 10.14 17.45 1.91
CA PRO A 190 10.35 18.87 1.70
C PRO A 190 10.08 19.31 0.26
N VAL A 191 10.52 18.51 -0.72
CA VAL A 191 10.32 18.78 -2.15
C VAL A 191 8.83 18.69 -2.51
N ILE A 192 8.14 17.64 -2.03
CA ILE A 192 6.72 17.43 -2.30
C ILE A 192 5.87 18.52 -1.64
N ALA A 193 6.18 18.89 -0.40
CA ALA A 193 5.47 19.95 0.32
C ALA A 193 5.64 21.30 -0.39
N ALA A 194 6.87 21.65 -0.80
CA ALA A 194 7.13 22.87 -1.55
C ALA A 194 6.38 22.88 -2.89
N PHE A 195 6.37 21.75 -3.61
CA PHE A 195 5.63 21.65 -4.88
C PHE A 195 4.13 21.85 -4.69
N ARG A 196 3.53 21.25 -3.65
CA ARG A 196 2.11 21.43 -3.33
C ARG A 196 1.76 22.88 -2.97
N THR A 197 2.69 23.61 -2.35
CA THR A 197 2.49 25.02 -2.00
C THR A 197 2.58 25.92 -3.23
N ILE A 198 3.50 25.63 -4.17
CA ILE A 198 3.74 26.46 -5.37
C ILE A 198 2.70 26.19 -6.47
N ALA A 199 2.22 24.96 -6.57
CA ALA A 199 1.28 24.52 -7.59
C ALA A 199 0.05 23.80 -6.98
N PRO A 200 -0.77 24.49 -6.17
CA PRO A 200 -1.89 23.87 -5.45
C PRO A 200 -2.98 23.32 -6.38
N GLY A 201 -3.02 23.78 -7.63
CA GLY A 201 -3.96 23.32 -8.66
C GLY A 201 -3.41 22.25 -9.63
N ALA A 202 -2.17 21.82 -9.46
CA ALA A 202 -1.63 20.70 -10.22
C ALA A 202 -2.27 19.39 -9.68
N GLY A 203 -3.55 19.20 -10.02
CA GLY A 203 -4.35 18.03 -9.69
C GLY A 203 -3.74 16.74 -10.25
N ASN A 204 -4.50 15.69 -10.35
CA ASN A 204 -4.20 14.29 -10.70
C ASN A 204 -3.23 13.97 -11.85
N ASN A 205 -2.62 14.97 -12.48
CA ASN A 205 -1.57 14.76 -13.47
C ASN A 205 -0.27 14.30 -12.78
N LEU A 206 -0.28 13.09 -12.21
CA LEU A 206 0.94 12.35 -11.88
C LEU A 206 1.71 12.11 -13.18
N ARG A 207 2.44 13.13 -13.62
CA ARG A 207 3.35 12.96 -14.76
C ARG A 207 4.60 12.24 -14.28
N VAL A 208 4.99 11.21 -15.01
CA VAL A 208 6.29 10.58 -14.78
C VAL A 208 7.38 11.62 -15.08
N PRO A 209 8.22 11.98 -14.10
CA PRO A 209 9.33 12.90 -14.34
C PRO A 209 10.27 12.38 -15.42
N ALA A 210 11.11 13.24 -16.01
CA ALA A 210 12.15 12.83 -16.95
C ALA A 210 12.99 11.68 -16.34
N GLY A 211 13.42 10.74 -17.18
CA GLY A 211 14.04 9.48 -16.76
C GLY A 211 15.08 9.58 -15.65
N PRO A 212 16.11 10.46 -15.75
CA PRO A 212 17.12 10.62 -14.69
C PRO A 212 16.54 11.12 -13.35
N LEU A 213 15.59 12.06 -13.41
CA LEU A 213 14.93 12.61 -12.22
C LEU A 213 13.99 11.58 -11.57
N ASN A 214 13.24 10.85 -12.38
CA ASN A 214 12.39 9.75 -11.90
C ASN A 214 13.22 8.68 -11.18
N GLN A 215 14.36 8.31 -11.74
CA GLN A 215 15.32 7.37 -11.13
C GLN A 215 15.90 7.92 -9.81
N LEU A 216 16.28 9.20 -9.78
CA LEU A 216 16.79 9.83 -8.57
C LEU A 216 15.76 9.80 -7.44
N PHE A 217 14.52 10.19 -7.73
CA PHE A 217 13.43 10.15 -6.75
C PHE A 217 13.14 8.73 -6.27
N ARG A 218 13.08 7.75 -7.19
CA ARG A 218 12.92 6.34 -6.84
C ARG A 218 14.02 5.87 -5.89
N ARG A 219 15.29 6.11 -6.22
CA ARG A 219 16.45 5.70 -5.41
C ARG A 219 16.44 6.36 -4.04
N THR A 220 16.14 7.66 -3.97
CA THR A 220 16.04 8.41 -2.72
C THR A 220 14.95 7.85 -1.82
N PHE A 221 13.79 7.56 -2.38
CA PHE A 221 12.65 7.00 -1.66
C PHE A 221 12.92 5.54 -1.25
N ALA A 222 13.27 4.66 -2.19
CA ALA A 222 13.58 3.26 -1.91
C ALA A 222 14.73 3.09 -0.91
N GLY A 223 15.68 4.03 -0.87
CA GLY A 223 16.77 4.05 0.09
C GLY A 223 16.35 4.18 1.56
N GLU A 224 15.07 4.51 1.83
CA GLU A 224 14.51 4.49 3.18
C GLU A 224 14.30 3.07 3.73
N ALA A 225 14.19 2.08 2.85
CA ALA A 225 13.94 0.69 3.21
C ALA A 225 14.94 0.16 4.26
N ARG A 226 16.22 0.50 4.12
CA ARG A 226 17.26 0.05 5.06
C ARG A 226 17.00 0.50 6.51
N ALA A 227 16.59 1.74 6.69
CA ALA A 227 16.31 2.28 8.02
C ALA A 227 15.00 1.70 8.59
N LEU A 228 13.98 1.50 7.73
CA LEU A 228 12.71 0.90 8.12
C LEU A 228 12.89 -0.57 8.54
N VAL A 229 13.63 -1.36 7.77
CA VAL A 229 13.95 -2.75 8.11
C VAL A 229 14.74 -2.85 9.41
N ALA A 230 15.76 -2.00 9.58
CA ALA A 230 16.55 -1.98 10.82
C ALA A 230 15.75 -1.55 12.06
N ALA A 231 14.60 -0.89 11.87
CA ALA A 231 13.73 -0.46 12.97
C ALA A 231 12.67 -1.51 13.35
N ILE A 232 12.53 -2.59 12.58
CA ILE A 232 11.66 -3.71 12.96
C ILE A 232 12.19 -4.28 14.29
N ASP A 233 11.30 -4.44 15.26
CA ASP A 233 11.59 -4.94 16.62
C ASP A 233 12.48 -4.04 17.50
N CYS A 234 12.95 -2.92 16.99
CA CYS A 234 13.78 -2.00 17.78
C CYS A 234 12.95 -1.01 18.61
N GLY A 235 11.62 -0.99 18.45
CA GLY A 235 10.74 -0.01 19.11
C GLY A 235 11.02 1.45 18.71
N THR A 236 11.86 1.66 17.68
CA THR A 236 12.26 2.99 17.19
C THR A 236 11.42 3.39 15.99
N ARG A 237 11.29 4.71 15.81
CA ARG A 237 10.66 5.31 14.63
C ARG A 237 11.73 6.06 13.85
N PRO A 238 12.29 5.47 12.77
CA PRO A 238 13.42 6.07 12.05
C PRO A 238 13.08 7.42 11.41
N TYR A 239 11.80 7.60 11.03
CA TYR A 239 11.32 8.87 10.49
C TYR A 239 10.16 9.40 11.32
N ARG A 240 10.26 10.68 11.74
CA ARG A 240 9.24 11.37 12.54
C ARG A 240 8.23 12.16 11.70
N ARG A 241 8.52 12.36 10.42
CA ARG A 241 7.66 13.04 9.43
C ARG A 241 7.85 12.40 8.07
N GLY A 242 6.79 12.30 7.29
CA GLY A 242 6.79 11.74 5.94
C GLY A 242 5.49 12.07 5.22
N ILE A 243 5.37 11.60 4.00
CA ILE A 243 4.15 11.73 3.18
C ILE A 243 3.18 10.59 3.48
N SER A 244 3.70 9.46 3.92
CA SER A 244 2.95 8.24 4.22
C SER A 244 3.40 7.65 5.55
N LEU A 245 2.57 6.76 6.12
CA LEU A 245 2.87 5.93 7.29
C LEU A 245 2.91 4.46 6.87
N VAL A 246 3.77 3.69 7.52
CA VAL A 246 3.83 2.23 7.42
C VAL A 246 3.78 1.61 8.80
N ALA A 247 3.00 0.54 8.95
CA ALA A 247 2.99 -0.31 10.13
C ALA A 247 3.20 -1.77 9.73
N VAL A 248 3.96 -2.48 10.57
CA VAL A 248 4.06 -3.95 10.55
C VAL A 248 3.53 -4.45 11.87
N LEU A 249 2.49 -5.28 11.79
CA LEU A 249 1.84 -5.91 12.93
C LEU A 249 2.04 -7.42 12.83
N ARG A 250 2.29 -8.09 13.95
CA ARG A 250 2.34 -9.54 14.05
C ARG A 250 1.14 -10.01 14.86
N LYS A 251 0.42 -11.01 14.38
CA LYS A 251 -0.68 -11.64 15.11
C LYS A 251 -0.11 -12.43 16.31
N LYS A 252 -0.69 -12.22 17.50
CA LYS A 252 -0.39 -12.98 18.73
C LYS A 252 -1.07 -14.32 18.75
#